data_ed98f89ad6208890d731f0998e14a480
#
_entry.id   ed98f89ad6208890d731f0998e14a480
#
_cell.length_a   1.000
_cell.length_b   1.000
_cell.length_c   1.000
_cell.angle_alpha   90.00
_cell.angle_beta   90.00
_cell.angle_gamma   90.00
#
_symmetry.space_group_name_H-M   'P 1'
#
loop_
_entity.id
_entity.type
_entity.pdbx_description
1 polymer ?
#
loop_
_entity_poly.entity_id
_entity_poly.type
_entity_poly.pdbx_seq_one_letter_code
_entity_poly.pdbx_strand_id
1 'polypeptide(L)'
;MGGDTVAAQKVPTGSAPPPWEPRIVAFFCNWCTYTAADLAGVSRLTHAANVRIIRVMCSGRVDPQFVLAAFAKGADGVLLGGCHPGDCHYGEGNYKAVRRVRMLHRVLAEMGIAPDRFRLEWISASEGEKVRLVINDMVAKVRALGPLGLPGRFREWDREMASLEHTLQHPLGAEEVGAHAG
;
A
#
# COMPACT_ATOMS: atom_id res chain seq x y z
N MET A 1 45.09 -0.62 32.53
CA MET A 1 44.44 -0.11 31.31
C MET A 1 44.18 -1.30 30.44
N GLY A 2 43.01 -1.91 30.60
CA GLY A 2 42.57 -3.08 29.81
C GLY A 2 41.59 -2.58 28.74
N GLY A 3 41.97 -2.73 27.46
CA GLY A 3 41.11 -2.41 26.35
C GLY A 3 40.23 -3.60 26.02
N ASP A 4 38.93 -3.49 26.30
CA ASP A 4 37.92 -4.46 25.87
C ASP A 4 37.68 -4.31 24.37
N THR A 5 38.28 -5.23 23.61
CA THR A 5 38.03 -5.38 22.19
C THR A 5 36.63 -6.00 22.00
N VAL A 6 35.63 -5.20 21.65
CA VAL A 6 34.31 -5.70 21.28
C VAL A 6 34.45 -6.55 20.01
N ALA A 7 34.33 -7.85 20.17
CA ALA A 7 34.36 -8.80 19.07
C ALA A 7 33.15 -8.55 18.15
N ALA A 8 33.38 -8.17 16.89
CA ALA A 8 32.36 -8.04 15.87
C ALA A 8 31.66 -9.38 15.67
N GLN A 9 30.42 -9.48 16.05
CA GLN A 9 29.58 -10.66 15.80
C GLN A 9 29.39 -10.83 14.30
N LYS A 10 29.94 -11.93 13.79
CA LYS A 10 29.85 -12.38 12.40
C LYS A 10 28.37 -12.72 12.13
N VAL A 11 27.68 -11.89 11.32
CA VAL A 11 26.33 -12.19 10.83
C VAL A 11 26.39 -13.49 10.04
N PRO A 12 25.57 -14.52 10.33
CA PRO A 12 25.58 -15.76 9.59
C PRO A 12 25.10 -15.51 8.16
N THR A 13 26.01 -15.63 7.20
CA THR A 13 25.74 -15.67 5.77
C THR A 13 25.25 -17.07 5.42
N GLY A 14 23.95 -17.28 5.19
CA GLY A 14 23.48 -18.57 4.67
C GLY A 14 22.06 -19.00 5.07
N SER A 15 21.19 -18.10 5.52
CA SER A 15 19.76 -18.44 5.62
C SER A 15 19.07 -18.13 4.28
N ALA A 16 18.19 -19.04 3.85
CA ALA A 16 17.26 -18.74 2.76
C ALA A 16 16.58 -17.37 3.00
N PRO A 17 16.33 -16.56 1.96
CA PRO A 17 15.66 -15.28 2.16
C PRO A 17 14.38 -15.54 2.95
N PRO A 18 14.04 -14.66 3.93
CA PRO A 18 12.83 -14.83 4.72
C PRO A 18 11.63 -14.92 3.77
N PRO A 19 10.62 -15.74 4.10
CA PRO A 19 9.43 -15.84 3.28
C PRO A 19 8.85 -14.43 3.07
N TRP A 20 8.32 -14.17 1.86
CA TRP A 20 7.73 -12.87 1.53
C TRP A 20 6.63 -12.50 2.54
N GLU A 21 6.66 -11.26 3.00
CA GLU A 21 5.69 -10.70 3.91
C GLU A 21 5.02 -9.46 3.32
N PRO A 22 3.67 -9.34 3.39
CA PRO A 22 2.95 -8.23 2.81
C PRO A 22 3.28 -6.90 3.50
N ARG A 23 3.38 -5.84 2.73
CA ARG A 23 3.51 -4.46 3.21
C ARG A 23 2.17 -3.76 3.10
N ILE A 24 1.59 -3.38 4.21
CA ILE A 24 0.29 -2.73 4.28
C ILE A 24 0.45 -1.30 4.78
N VAL A 25 -0.18 -0.36 4.10
CA VAL A 25 -0.32 1.03 4.54
C VAL A 25 -1.73 1.23 5.08
N ALA A 26 -1.85 1.77 6.27
CA ALA A 26 -3.13 2.05 6.91
C ALA A 26 -3.30 3.55 7.16
N PHE A 27 -4.36 4.15 6.60
CA PHE A 27 -4.76 5.53 6.90
C PHE A 27 -5.82 5.52 8.00
N PHE A 28 -5.46 5.93 9.19
CA PHE A 28 -6.34 5.90 10.36
C PHE A 28 -6.78 7.30 10.77
N CYS A 29 -8.09 7.47 10.89
CA CYS A 29 -8.68 8.70 11.40
C CYS A 29 -8.24 8.96 12.85
N ASN A 30 -7.74 10.17 13.11
CA ASN A 30 -7.22 10.59 14.41
C ASN A 30 -8.20 10.36 15.56
N TRP A 31 -9.48 10.67 15.33
CA TRP A 31 -10.49 10.74 16.40
C TRP A 31 -11.10 9.39 16.78
N CYS A 32 -10.98 8.40 15.93
CA CYS A 32 -11.57 7.09 16.14
C CYS A 32 -10.55 5.96 15.96
N THR A 33 -10.25 5.55 14.73
CA THR A 33 -9.44 4.36 14.46
C THR A 33 -8.00 4.46 14.99
N TYR A 34 -7.38 5.65 14.94
CA TYR A 34 -6.04 5.84 15.50
C TYR A 34 -6.08 5.76 17.03
N THR A 35 -7.08 6.39 17.68
CA THR A 35 -7.30 6.27 19.12
C THR A 35 -7.56 4.82 19.54
N ALA A 36 -8.32 4.06 18.73
CA ALA A 36 -8.52 2.63 18.96
C ALA A 36 -7.22 1.82 18.81
N ALA A 37 -6.33 2.22 17.91
CA ALA A 37 -5.01 1.60 17.76
C ALA A 37 -4.12 1.89 18.98
N ASP A 38 -4.15 3.12 19.53
CA ASP A 38 -3.48 3.47 20.78
C ASP A 38 -4.05 2.65 21.96
N LEU A 39 -5.37 2.50 22.03
CA LEU A 39 -6.01 1.65 23.04
C LEU A 39 -5.57 0.19 22.91
N ALA A 40 -5.47 -0.34 21.69
CA ALA A 40 -4.97 -1.69 21.47
C ALA A 40 -3.53 -1.85 21.96
N GLY A 41 -2.67 -0.85 21.71
CA GLY A 41 -1.28 -0.82 22.19
C GLY A 41 -1.18 -0.79 23.72
N VAL A 42 -1.91 0.11 24.38
CA VAL A 42 -1.96 0.21 25.86
C VAL A 42 -2.50 -1.08 26.48
N SER A 43 -3.49 -1.70 25.85
CA SER A 43 -4.07 -2.98 26.28
C SER A 43 -3.21 -4.20 25.90
N ARG A 44 -2.02 -3.97 25.31
CA ARG A 44 -1.09 -5.02 24.86
C ARG A 44 -1.72 -6.05 23.91
N LEU A 45 -2.66 -5.61 23.09
CA LEU A 45 -3.28 -6.44 22.05
C LEU A 45 -2.31 -6.57 20.87
N THR A 46 -1.71 -7.75 20.73
CA THR A 46 -0.72 -8.01 19.68
C THR A 46 -1.38 -8.19 18.34
N HIS A 47 -0.90 -7.48 17.32
CA HIS A 47 -1.27 -7.65 15.91
C HIS A 47 -0.05 -7.78 15.03
N ALA A 48 -0.25 -8.17 13.76
CA ALA A 48 0.83 -8.33 12.79
C ALA A 48 1.59 -7.01 12.56
N ALA A 49 2.92 -7.09 12.50
CA ALA A 49 3.82 -5.94 12.33
C ALA A 49 3.88 -5.40 10.88
N ASN A 50 3.16 -6.03 9.96
CA ASN A 50 3.18 -5.74 8.53
C ASN A 50 2.51 -4.41 8.13
N VAL A 51 1.90 -3.70 9.09
CA VAL A 51 1.09 -2.51 8.84
C VAL A 51 1.84 -1.24 9.25
N ARG A 52 1.91 -0.27 8.34
CA ARG A 52 2.38 1.08 8.62
C ARG A 52 1.20 2.03 8.73
N ILE A 53 0.96 2.54 9.93
CA ILE A 53 -0.17 3.44 10.21
C ILE A 53 0.24 4.88 9.90
N ILE A 54 -0.54 5.53 9.05
CA ILE A 54 -0.48 6.97 8.76
C ILE A 54 -1.71 7.61 9.39
N ARG A 55 -1.48 8.47 10.38
CA ARG A 55 -2.53 9.22 11.04
C ARG A 55 -3.03 10.36 10.16
N VAL A 56 -4.33 10.43 9.93
CA VAL A 56 -5.00 11.50 9.20
C VAL A 56 -6.08 12.12 10.08
N MET A 57 -6.33 13.42 9.93
CA MET A 57 -7.32 14.09 10.79
C MET A 57 -8.73 13.51 10.62
N CYS A 58 -9.09 13.07 9.41
CA CYS A 58 -10.38 12.44 9.11
C CYS A 58 -10.23 11.46 7.95
N SER A 59 -10.98 10.37 7.94
CA SER A 59 -11.05 9.46 6.79
C SER A 59 -11.48 10.17 5.50
N GLY A 60 -12.33 11.20 5.62
CA GLY A 60 -12.71 12.07 4.51
C GLY A 60 -11.58 12.93 3.93
N ARG A 61 -10.39 13.00 4.57
CA ARG A 61 -9.21 13.67 4.05
C ARG A 61 -8.41 12.77 3.10
N VAL A 62 -8.61 11.46 3.17
CA VAL A 62 -7.87 10.53 2.31
C VAL A 62 -8.34 10.70 0.87
N ASP A 63 -7.45 11.28 0.07
CA ASP A 63 -7.65 11.42 -1.36
C ASP A 63 -7.38 10.07 -2.05
N PRO A 64 -8.11 9.72 -3.14
CA PRO A 64 -7.80 8.57 -3.97
C PRO A 64 -6.33 8.45 -4.35
N GLN A 65 -5.67 9.57 -4.62
CA GLN A 65 -4.24 9.61 -4.96
C GLN A 65 -3.35 9.03 -3.85
N PHE A 66 -3.72 9.15 -2.57
CA PHE A 66 -2.93 8.58 -1.48
C PHE A 66 -2.91 7.06 -1.54
N VAL A 67 -4.05 6.45 -1.88
CA VAL A 67 -4.18 5.00 -2.03
C VAL A 67 -3.39 4.52 -3.25
N LEU A 68 -3.55 5.19 -4.39
CA LEU A 68 -2.80 4.88 -5.61
C LEU A 68 -1.29 5.05 -5.41
N ALA A 69 -0.86 6.13 -4.75
CA ALA A 69 0.54 6.36 -4.43
C ALA A 69 1.12 5.30 -3.49
N ALA A 70 0.33 4.79 -2.53
CA ALA A 70 0.77 3.70 -1.66
C ALA A 70 1.06 2.43 -2.47
N PHE A 71 0.16 2.04 -3.38
CA PHE A 71 0.38 0.90 -4.28
C PHE A 71 1.56 1.13 -5.22
N ALA A 72 1.67 2.31 -5.83
CA ALA A 72 2.78 2.66 -6.72
C ALA A 72 4.15 2.60 -6.02
N LYS A 73 4.19 2.92 -4.72
CA LYS A 73 5.39 2.82 -3.88
C LYS A 73 5.62 1.42 -3.30
N GLY A 74 4.81 0.45 -3.67
CA GLY A 74 5.01 -0.95 -3.36
C GLY A 74 4.30 -1.45 -2.11
N ALA A 75 3.22 -0.82 -1.68
CA ALA A 75 2.30 -1.45 -0.75
C ALA A 75 1.59 -2.63 -1.44
N ASP A 76 1.41 -3.71 -0.73
CA ASP A 76 0.67 -4.89 -1.19
C ASP A 76 -0.81 -4.80 -0.79
N GLY A 77 -1.14 -3.96 0.18
CA GLY A 77 -2.49 -3.66 0.62
C GLY A 77 -2.62 -2.28 1.26
N VAL A 78 -3.82 -1.71 1.22
CA VAL A 78 -4.15 -0.42 1.84
C VAL A 78 -5.42 -0.55 2.68
N LEU A 79 -5.34 -0.12 3.94
CA LEU A 79 -6.44 -0.11 4.90
C LEU A 79 -6.83 1.35 5.20
N LEU A 80 -8.11 1.66 5.09
CA LEU A 80 -8.67 2.94 5.53
C LEU A 80 -9.57 2.73 6.75
N GLY A 81 -9.22 3.33 7.87
CA GLY A 81 -10.03 3.30 9.10
C GLY A 81 -10.71 4.63 9.37
N GLY A 82 -12.01 4.58 9.59
CA GLY A 82 -12.84 5.75 9.84
C GLY A 82 -13.85 5.55 10.95
N CYS A 83 -14.49 6.67 11.39
CA CYS A 83 -15.57 6.66 12.36
C CYS A 83 -16.82 5.99 11.75
N HIS A 84 -17.61 5.32 12.59
CA HIS A 84 -18.91 4.81 12.17
C HIS A 84 -19.78 5.90 11.53
N PRO A 85 -20.65 5.56 10.57
CA PRO A 85 -21.60 6.52 9.98
C PRO A 85 -22.43 7.21 11.09
N GLY A 86 -22.43 8.54 11.06
CA GLY A 86 -23.07 9.37 12.10
C GLY A 86 -22.11 9.88 13.19
N ASP A 87 -20.97 9.22 13.44
CA ASP A 87 -20.05 9.57 14.54
C ASP A 87 -18.83 10.37 14.09
N CYS A 88 -18.85 10.91 12.87
CA CYS A 88 -17.71 11.65 12.36
C CYS A 88 -17.51 12.97 13.13
N HIS A 89 -16.32 13.19 13.71
CA HIS A 89 -15.95 14.42 14.40
C HIS A 89 -16.19 15.69 13.57
N TYR A 90 -16.10 15.59 12.24
CA TYR A 90 -16.34 16.68 11.29
C TYR A 90 -17.71 16.58 10.59
N GLY A 91 -18.62 15.76 11.09
CA GLY A 91 -19.97 15.55 10.57
C GLY A 91 -20.04 14.62 9.36
N GLU A 92 -19.41 14.96 8.23
CA GLU A 92 -19.62 14.27 6.94
C GLU A 92 -18.40 13.47 6.41
N GLY A 93 -17.27 13.46 7.10
CA GLY A 93 -16.02 12.93 6.56
C GLY A 93 -16.10 11.46 6.17
N ASN A 94 -16.77 10.63 6.95
CA ASN A 94 -16.98 9.20 6.66
C ASN A 94 -17.86 8.98 5.42
N TYR A 95 -18.90 9.81 5.18
CA TYR A 95 -19.70 9.74 3.95
C TYR A 95 -18.89 10.12 2.70
N LYS A 96 -18.00 11.11 2.81
CA LYS A 96 -17.05 11.46 1.74
C LYS A 96 -16.09 10.31 1.47
N ALA A 97 -15.57 9.65 2.53
CA ALA A 97 -14.72 8.48 2.42
C ALA A 97 -15.40 7.33 1.67
N VAL A 98 -16.63 6.96 2.03
CA VAL A 98 -17.40 5.90 1.35
C VAL A 98 -17.53 6.15 -0.16
N ARG A 99 -17.87 7.38 -0.56
CA ARG A 99 -18.02 7.71 -1.98
C ARG A 99 -16.71 7.49 -2.75
N ARG A 100 -15.59 7.96 -2.18
CA ARG A 100 -14.25 7.78 -2.78
C ARG A 100 -13.84 6.31 -2.82
N VAL A 101 -14.09 5.56 -1.75
CA VAL A 101 -13.77 4.14 -1.66
C VAL A 101 -14.52 3.33 -2.72
N ARG A 102 -15.82 3.60 -2.92
CA ARG A 102 -16.60 2.94 -3.97
C ARG A 102 -16.06 3.20 -5.39
N MET A 103 -15.62 4.44 -5.65
CA MET A 103 -14.96 4.78 -6.91
C MET A 103 -13.62 4.07 -7.02
N LEU A 104 -12.79 4.11 -5.98
CA LEU A 104 -11.48 3.47 -5.96
C LEU A 104 -11.56 1.97 -6.21
N HIS A 105 -12.51 1.25 -5.63
CA HIS A 105 -12.66 -0.18 -5.90
C HIS A 105 -12.85 -0.47 -7.40
N ARG A 106 -13.58 0.36 -8.14
CA ARG A 106 -13.73 0.22 -9.58
C ARG A 106 -12.42 0.50 -10.31
N VAL A 107 -11.74 1.61 -9.98
CA VAL A 107 -10.46 1.96 -10.59
C VAL A 107 -9.41 0.88 -10.35
N LEU A 108 -9.30 0.39 -9.11
CA LEU A 108 -8.34 -0.65 -8.76
C LEU A 108 -8.63 -1.98 -9.46
N ALA A 109 -9.91 -2.32 -9.65
CA ALA A 109 -10.32 -3.51 -10.40
C ALA A 109 -9.89 -3.42 -11.87
N GLU A 110 -10.10 -2.26 -12.53
CA GLU A 110 -9.61 -2.01 -13.91
C GLU A 110 -8.08 -2.08 -14.02
N MET A 111 -7.36 -1.71 -12.94
CA MET A 111 -5.90 -1.86 -12.86
C MET A 111 -5.45 -3.30 -12.56
N GLY A 112 -6.37 -4.25 -12.42
CA GLY A 112 -6.07 -5.64 -12.06
C GLY A 112 -5.61 -5.83 -10.60
N ILE A 113 -5.97 -4.90 -9.71
CA ILE A 113 -5.67 -4.98 -8.28
C ILE A 113 -6.86 -5.67 -7.57
N ALA A 114 -6.59 -6.81 -6.93
CA ALA A 114 -7.61 -7.60 -6.25
C ALA A 114 -8.34 -6.79 -5.17
N PRO A 115 -9.67 -6.91 -5.04
CA PRO A 115 -10.49 -6.12 -4.10
C PRO A 115 -10.03 -6.21 -2.65
N ASP A 116 -9.56 -7.38 -2.22
CA ASP A 116 -9.08 -7.61 -0.84
C ASP A 116 -7.79 -6.85 -0.49
N ARG A 117 -7.15 -6.21 -1.48
CA ARG A 117 -5.97 -5.37 -1.24
C ARG A 117 -6.30 -3.95 -0.79
N PHE A 118 -7.56 -3.52 -0.94
CA PHE A 118 -8.03 -2.23 -0.45
C PHE A 118 -9.30 -2.39 0.38
N ARG A 119 -9.25 -1.92 1.63
CA ARG A 119 -10.33 -2.13 2.60
C ARG A 119 -10.65 -0.85 3.35
N LEU A 120 -11.95 -0.57 3.54
CA LEU A 120 -12.47 0.43 4.45
C LEU A 120 -13.10 -0.25 5.65
N GLU A 121 -12.72 0.19 6.85
CA GLU A 121 -13.31 -0.27 8.11
C GLU A 121 -13.81 0.89 8.97
N TRP A 122 -14.95 0.69 9.58
CA TRP A 122 -15.49 1.58 10.58
C TRP A 122 -15.12 1.10 11.97
N ILE A 123 -14.36 1.92 12.69
CA ILE A 123 -13.82 1.57 14.00
C ILE A 123 -13.97 2.78 14.91
N SER A 124 -14.66 2.63 16.05
CA SER A 124 -14.75 3.68 17.07
C SER A 124 -13.51 3.68 17.98
N ALA A 125 -13.32 4.77 18.73
CA ALA A 125 -12.17 4.93 19.63
C ALA A 125 -12.06 3.84 20.71
N SER A 126 -13.17 3.22 21.10
CA SER A 126 -13.23 2.16 22.10
C SER A 126 -13.00 0.75 21.53
N GLU A 127 -12.92 0.59 20.21
CA GLU A 127 -12.85 -0.72 19.55
C GLU A 127 -11.41 -1.17 19.26
N GLY A 128 -10.50 -1.12 20.27
CA GLY A 128 -9.11 -1.55 20.11
C GLY A 128 -8.97 -3.01 19.68
N GLU A 129 -9.81 -3.91 20.17
CA GLU A 129 -9.82 -5.31 19.75
C GLU A 129 -10.19 -5.47 18.27
N LYS A 130 -11.10 -4.66 17.76
CA LYS A 130 -11.46 -4.65 16.35
C LYS A 130 -10.29 -4.22 15.45
N VAL A 131 -9.47 -3.27 15.89
CA VAL A 131 -8.23 -2.90 15.17
C VAL A 131 -7.34 -4.12 15.01
N ARG A 132 -7.09 -4.87 16.09
CA ARG A 132 -6.28 -6.10 16.07
C ARG A 132 -6.82 -7.12 15.08
N LEU A 133 -8.13 -7.40 15.15
CA LEU A 133 -8.79 -8.38 14.28
C LEU A 133 -8.72 -7.98 12.81
N VAL A 134 -9.02 -6.72 12.49
CA VAL A 134 -9.00 -6.19 11.12
C VAL A 134 -7.60 -6.23 10.52
N ILE A 135 -6.58 -5.83 11.29
CA ILE A 135 -5.18 -5.89 10.84
C ILE A 135 -4.77 -7.33 10.53
N ASN A 136 -5.01 -8.25 11.45
CA ASN A 136 -4.62 -9.65 11.28
C ASN A 136 -5.34 -10.33 10.10
N ASP A 137 -6.64 -10.10 9.94
CA ASP A 137 -7.43 -10.60 8.81
C ASP A 137 -6.91 -10.05 7.48
N MET A 138 -6.65 -8.74 7.40
CA MET A 138 -6.12 -8.14 6.18
C MET A 138 -4.72 -8.68 5.83
N VAL A 139 -3.83 -8.80 6.80
CA VAL A 139 -2.49 -9.37 6.56
C VAL A 139 -2.60 -10.80 6.05
N ALA A 140 -3.49 -11.62 6.64
CA ALA A 140 -3.70 -12.99 6.20
C ALA A 140 -4.23 -13.07 4.75
N LYS A 141 -5.22 -12.24 4.40
CA LYS A 141 -5.79 -12.17 3.05
C LYS A 141 -4.75 -11.71 2.02
N VAL A 142 -4.02 -10.63 2.30
CA VAL A 142 -3.00 -10.11 1.37
C VAL A 142 -1.84 -11.09 1.24
N ARG A 143 -1.46 -11.81 2.31
CA ARG A 143 -0.46 -12.88 2.26
C ARG A 143 -0.90 -14.02 1.34
N ALA A 144 -2.16 -14.44 1.39
CA ALA A 144 -2.71 -15.47 0.51
C ALA A 144 -2.73 -15.05 -0.97
N LEU A 145 -2.90 -13.75 -1.25
CA LEU A 145 -2.85 -13.20 -2.61
C LEU A 145 -1.43 -13.10 -3.20
N GLY A 146 -0.39 -13.18 -2.37
CA GLY A 146 0.99 -12.99 -2.80
C GLY A 146 1.37 -11.51 -3.08
N PRO A 147 2.61 -11.24 -3.54
CA PRO A 147 3.08 -9.89 -3.81
C PRO A 147 2.32 -9.23 -4.97
N LEU A 148 2.00 -7.94 -4.83
CA LEU A 148 1.38 -7.18 -5.92
C LEU A 148 2.37 -6.85 -7.04
N GLY A 149 3.62 -6.56 -6.71
CA GLY A 149 4.70 -6.32 -7.68
C GLY A 149 4.53 -5.09 -8.58
N LEU A 150 3.63 -4.18 -8.26
CA LEU A 150 3.28 -3.03 -9.12
C LEU A 150 4.47 -2.14 -9.52
N PRO A 151 5.43 -1.80 -8.64
CA PRO A 151 6.62 -1.03 -9.03
C PRO A 151 7.49 -1.74 -10.08
N GLY A 152 7.50 -3.08 -10.09
CA GLY A 152 8.19 -3.86 -11.12
C GLY A 152 7.52 -3.71 -12.48
N ARG A 153 6.19 -3.84 -12.51
CA ARG A 153 5.38 -3.67 -13.73
C ARG A 153 5.50 -2.27 -14.31
N PHE A 154 5.51 -1.22 -13.50
CA PHE A 154 5.73 0.15 -13.98
C PHE A 154 7.08 0.31 -14.68
N ARG A 155 8.16 -0.22 -14.11
CA ARG A 155 9.48 -0.18 -14.76
C ARG A 155 9.55 -0.99 -16.06
N GLU A 156 8.75 -2.02 -16.19
CA GLU A 156 8.62 -2.80 -17.42
C GLU A 156 7.89 -1.99 -18.48
N TRP A 157 6.75 -1.39 -18.16
CA TRP A 157 6.01 -0.50 -19.05
C TRP A 157 6.84 0.71 -19.50
N ASP A 158 7.60 1.34 -18.59
CA ASP A 158 8.50 2.45 -18.95
C ASP A 158 9.53 2.01 -19.98
N ARG A 159 10.06 0.80 -19.88
CA ARG A 159 11.02 0.24 -20.85
C ARG A 159 10.35 -0.08 -22.20
N GLU A 160 9.15 -0.65 -22.17
CA GLU A 160 8.37 -0.93 -23.38
C GLU A 160 8.02 0.36 -24.12
N MET A 161 7.56 1.38 -23.39
CA MET A 161 7.26 2.69 -23.97
C MET A 161 8.50 3.34 -24.58
N ALA A 162 9.63 3.34 -23.91
CA ALA A 162 10.89 3.86 -24.45
C ALA A 162 11.34 3.12 -25.72
N SER A 163 11.13 1.80 -25.76
CA SER A 163 11.41 0.99 -26.96
C SER A 163 10.50 1.34 -28.14
N LEU A 164 9.20 1.56 -27.88
CA LEU A 164 8.24 1.98 -28.90
C LEU A 164 8.57 3.38 -29.43
N GLU A 165 8.90 4.32 -28.56
CA GLU A 165 9.33 5.68 -28.95
C GLU A 165 10.57 5.63 -29.84
N HIS A 166 11.57 4.83 -29.49
CA HIS A 166 12.76 4.64 -30.31
C HIS A 166 12.42 4.06 -31.70
N THR A 167 11.54 3.07 -31.76
CA THR A 167 11.10 2.44 -33.03
C THR A 167 10.35 3.44 -33.90
N LEU A 168 9.52 4.30 -33.32
CA LEU A 168 8.79 5.34 -34.05
C LEU A 168 9.72 6.44 -34.57
N GLN A 169 10.80 6.77 -33.86
CA GLN A 169 11.80 7.76 -34.28
C GLN A 169 12.76 7.20 -35.34
N HIS A 170 12.96 5.88 -35.36
CA HIS A 170 13.86 5.19 -36.30
C HIS A 170 13.10 4.05 -37.04
N PRO A 171 12.14 4.39 -37.92
CA PRO A 171 11.41 3.36 -38.66
C PRO A 171 12.37 2.55 -39.54
N LEU A 172 12.30 1.21 -39.39
CA LEU A 172 13.06 0.29 -40.23
C LEU A 172 12.69 0.51 -41.70
N GLY A 173 13.60 1.04 -42.50
CA GLY A 173 13.39 1.26 -43.91
C GLY A 173 13.71 2.66 -44.48
N ALA A 174 14.22 3.59 -43.67
CA ALA A 174 14.60 4.93 -44.12
C ALA A 174 15.93 4.95 -44.93
N GLU A 175 16.68 3.86 -44.98
CA GLU A 175 18.02 3.84 -45.65
C GLU A 175 18.08 3.32 -47.07
N GLU A 176 16.98 2.80 -47.68
CA GLU A 176 17.03 2.20 -49.03
C GLU A 176 16.36 3.02 -50.17
N VAL A 177 15.87 4.21 -49.95
CA VAL A 177 15.20 4.99 -51.02
C VAL A 177 16.14 6.00 -51.72
N GLY A 178 17.41 6.07 -51.31
CA GLY A 178 18.35 7.07 -51.83
C GLY A 178 19.33 6.65 -52.93
N ALA A 179 19.29 5.41 -53.48
CA ALA A 179 20.38 4.89 -54.33
C ALA A 179 20.01 4.50 -55.76
N HIS A 180 18.89 4.94 -56.33
CA HIS A 180 18.58 4.73 -57.77
C HIS A 180 17.99 5.99 -58.41
N ALA A 181 18.78 7.05 -58.51
CA ALA A 181 18.55 8.13 -59.48
C ALA A 181 19.93 8.71 -59.90
N GLY A 182 20.53 8.08 -60.89
CA GLY A 182 21.75 8.53 -61.55
C GLY A 182 21.86 7.87 -62.92
#